data_29f6a2521233f0682b45c8ab8de066fc
#
_entry.id   29f6a2521233f0682b45c8ab8de066fc
#
_cell.length_a   1.000
_cell.length_b   1.000
_cell.length_c   1.000
_cell.angle_alpha   90.00
_cell.angle_beta   90.00
_cell.angle_gamma   90.00
#
_symmetry.space_group_name_H-M   'P 1'
#
loop_
_entity.id
_entity.type
_entity.pdbx_description
1 polymer ?
#
loop_
_entity_poly.entity_id
_entity_poly.type
_entity_poly.pdbx_seq_one_letter_code
_entity_poly.pdbx_strand_id
1 'polypeptide(L)'
;MTPRLFMKRDDKLFSIGEIAKALGVTRRIILHYEERGLIEPDKRDDATNNRYYTIDTFTKLRSIRSLQNLGLTLDEIRDYYNDSTDLMPLIRRMEEMRDQLNLNIEKLYERVKVSSAQVKELELPQQLIYRRTYRSDNVADKTVLLRNTALEAMRAHGTDITRRMYFIQFPIDRPAEVSFCVAVPPGSEGEYVETAAPMRAICIYHHGAYEELPAVGRQLLNYAKEHGLTPQGILRHTYLEGPPQHRDPAKFITQVILPIV
;
A
#
# COMPACT_ATOMS: atom_id res chain seq x y z
N MET A 1 44.46 -19.27 -4.28
CA MET A 1 45.31 -18.15 -3.82
C MET A 1 45.13 -16.99 -4.79
N THR A 2 44.18 -16.14 -4.52
CA THR A 2 43.85 -14.98 -5.39
C THR A 2 44.50 -13.73 -4.73
N PRO A 3 45.31 -12.94 -5.45
CA PRO A 3 45.96 -11.79 -4.84
C PRO A 3 44.96 -10.71 -4.53
N ARG A 4 44.87 -10.31 -3.26
CA ARG A 4 44.21 -9.08 -2.82
C ARG A 4 44.95 -7.89 -3.41
N LEU A 5 44.30 -7.20 -4.37
CA LEU A 5 44.74 -5.89 -4.83
C LEU A 5 44.53 -4.87 -3.70
N PHE A 6 45.54 -4.68 -2.84
CA PHE A 6 45.59 -3.56 -1.91
C PHE A 6 46.01 -2.30 -2.68
N MET A 7 45.04 -1.56 -3.18
CA MET A 7 45.26 -0.15 -3.45
C MET A 7 45.40 0.59 -2.12
N LYS A 8 46.53 1.23 -1.87
CA LYS A 8 46.66 2.25 -0.83
C LYS A 8 45.70 3.39 -1.18
N ARG A 9 44.54 3.41 -0.51
CA ARG A 9 43.69 4.61 -0.48
C ARG A 9 44.26 5.51 0.62
N ASP A 10 44.43 6.80 0.30
CA ASP A 10 44.51 7.87 1.29
C ASP A 10 43.17 7.91 1.99
N ASP A 11 43.01 7.11 3.05
CA ASP A 11 41.75 6.98 3.77
C ASP A 11 41.56 8.24 4.62
N LYS A 12 40.92 9.25 4.01
CA LYS A 12 40.44 10.41 4.74
C LYS A 12 39.48 9.93 5.82
N LEU A 13 39.86 10.14 7.08
CA LEU A 13 39.05 9.80 8.24
C LEU A 13 38.10 10.94 8.58
N PHE A 14 36.87 10.59 8.89
CA PHE A 14 35.82 11.51 9.31
C PHE A 14 35.50 11.30 10.80
N SER A 15 35.37 12.37 11.53
CA SER A 15 34.91 12.32 12.91
C SER A 15 33.42 11.94 12.96
N ILE A 16 32.99 11.41 14.13
CA ILE A 16 31.56 11.12 14.37
C ILE A 16 30.65 12.33 14.15
N GLY A 17 31.18 13.56 14.42
CA GLY A 17 30.44 14.81 14.20
C GLY A 17 30.22 15.12 12.73
N GLU A 18 31.24 14.93 11.90
CA GLU A 18 31.16 15.13 10.44
C GLU A 18 30.17 14.14 9.81
N ILE A 19 30.27 12.86 10.20
CA ILE A 19 29.33 11.84 9.72
C ILE A 19 27.89 12.13 10.16
N ALA A 20 27.68 12.45 11.42
CA ALA A 20 26.36 12.78 11.94
C ALA A 20 25.71 13.95 11.16
N LYS A 21 26.50 14.99 10.88
CA LYS A 21 26.07 16.14 10.08
C LYS A 21 25.74 15.73 8.62
N ALA A 22 26.60 14.95 7.99
CA ALA A 22 26.44 14.52 6.62
C ALA A 22 25.23 13.59 6.40
N LEU A 23 24.90 12.75 7.40
CA LEU A 23 23.75 11.83 7.37
C LEU A 23 22.44 12.47 7.89
N GLY A 24 22.49 13.68 8.45
CA GLY A 24 21.32 14.32 9.09
C GLY A 24 20.85 13.56 10.33
N VAL A 25 21.77 12.95 11.09
CA VAL A 25 21.46 12.18 12.31
C VAL A 25 22.24 12.75 13.52
N THR A 26 21.88 12.29 14.71
CA THR A 26 22.64 12.62 15.94
C THR A 26 23.82 11.67 16.12
N ARG A 27 24.88 12.11 16.83
CA ARG A 27 26.00 11.26 17.23
C ARG A 27 25.51 10.01 18.00
N ARG A 28 24.47 10.16 18.82
CA ARG A 28 23.85 9.07 19.58
C ARG A 28 23.32 7.95 18.69
N ILE A 29 22.77 8.27 17.53
CA ILE A 29 22.30 7.25 16.56
C ILE A 29 23.48 6.44 16.02
N ILE A 30 24.60 7.08 15.70
CA ILE A 30 25.79 6.38 15.22
C ILE A 30 26.35 5.46 16.30
N LEU A 31 26.45 5.94 17.55
CA LEU A 31 26.85 5.11 18.68
C LEU A 31 25.92 3.93 18.91
N HIS A 32 24.62 4.14 18.73
CA HIS A 32 23.64 3.05 18.83
C HIS A 32 23.86 1.98 17.75
N TYR A 33 24.27 2.35 16.55
CA TYR A 33 24.63 1.38 15.50
C TYR A 33 25.91 0.60 15.85
N GLU A 34 26.88 1.24 16.50
CA GLU A 34 28.06 0.52 17.06
C GLU A 34 27.64 -0.48 18.13
N GLU A 35 26.82 -0.07 19.10
CA GLU A 35 26.31 -0.92 20.20
C GLU A 35 25.55 -2.14 19.66
N ARG A 36 24.86 -1.99 18.52
CA ARG A 36 24.16 -3.07 17.84
C ARG A 36 25.04 -3.92 16.91
N GLY A 37 26.36 -3.64 16.84
CA GLY A 37 27.29 -4.38 16.01
C GLY A 37 27.10 -4.20 14.51
N LEU A 38 26.40 -3.14 14.08
CA LEU A 38 26.19 -2.84 12.66
C LEU A 38 27.40 -2.20 12.00
N ILE A 39 28.16 -1.44 12.78
CA ILE A 39 29.41 -0.78 12.37
C ILE A 39 30.42 -0.83 13.50
N GLU A 40 31.67 -0.59 13.16
CA GLU A 40 32.77 -0.34 14.10
C GLU A 40 33.52 0.93 13.66
N PRO A 41 34.10 1.71 14.60
CA PRO A 41 34.95 2.81 14.20
C PRO A 41 36.25 2.26 13.59
N ASP A 42 36.66 2.83 12.46
CA ASP A 42 37.91 2.43 11.77
C ASP A 42 39.14 2.84 12.55
N LYS A 43 39.03 3.88 13.39
CA LYS A 43 40.08 4.33 14.29
C LYS A 43 39.47 4.92 15.55
N ARG A 44 40.07 4.58 16.71
CA ARG A 44 39.85 5.27 18.00
C ARG A 44 41.12 5.98 18.40
N ASP A 45 40.99 7.18 18.94
CA ASP A 45 42.07 7.94 19.53
C ASP A 45 42.15 7.55 21.00
N ASP A 46 43.25 6.94 21.41
CA ASP A 46 43.42 6.42 22.77
C ASP A 46 43.46 7.52 23.84
N ALA A 47 43.89 8.74 23.50
CA ALA A 47 43.98 9.87 24.43
C ALA A 47 42.63 10.58 24.66
N THR A 48 41.84 10.72 23.59
CA THR A 48 40.57 11.49 23.61
C THR A 48 39.35 10.62 23.51
N ASN A 49 39.49 9.32 23.25
CA ASN A 49 38.43 8.37 22.95
C ASN A 49 37.53 8.78 21.75
N ASN A 50 38.07 9.63 20.88
CA ASN A 50 37.38 10.07 19.69
C ASN A 50 37.33 8.95 18.63
N ARG A 51 36.19 8.86 17.93
CA ARG A 51 35.93 7.86 16.91
C ARG A 51 36.05 8.47 15.52
N TYR A 52 36.72 7.76 14.65
CA TYR A 52 36.93 8.15 13.26
C TYR A 52 36.53 7.00 12.35
N TYR A 53 35.99 7.35 11.17
CA TYR A 53 35.38 6.43 10.23
C TYR A 53 35.87 6.73 8.82
N THR A 54 36.02 5.69 8.03
CA THR A 54 36.37 5.79 6.59
C THR A 54 35.13 6.12 5.74
N ILE A 55 35.36 6.38 4.46
CA ILE A 55 34.29 6.54 3.47
C ILE A 55 33.45 5.25 3.31
N ASP A 56 34.06 4.08 3.52
CA ASP A 56 33.38 2.79 3.41
C ASP A 56 32.40 2.62 4.57
N THR A 57 32.81 2.93 5.81
CA THR A 57 31.91 2.95 6.97
C THR A 57 30.81 4.01 6.82
N PHE A 58 31.10 5.18 6.27
CA PHE A 58 30.10 6.19 5.93
C PHE A 58 29.06 5.65 4.95
N THR A 59 29.50 4.96 3.89
CA THR A 59 28.62 4.35 2.89
C THR A 59 27.73 3.28 3.52
N LYS A 60 28.29 2.44 4.42
CA LYS A 60 27.53 1.45 5.17
C LYS A 60 26.48 2.09 6.07
N LEU A 61 26.82 3.16 6.79
CA LEU A 61 25.89 3.94 7.61
C LEU A 61 24.73 4.52 6.80
N ARG A 62 25.03 5.03 5.61
CA ARG A 62 23.99 5.53 4.69
C ARG A 62 23.05 4.42 4.26
N SER A 63 23.56 3.23 3.96
CA SER A 63 22.75 2.06 3.60
C SER A 63 21.88 1.60 4.76
N ILE A 64 22.43 1.52 6.00
CA ILE A 64 21.67 1.22 7.22
C ILE A 64 20.50 2.20 7.37
N ARG A 65 20.77 3.50 7.19
CA ARG A 65 19.74 4.53 7.29
C ARG A 65 18.64 4.39 6.22
N SER A 66 19.05 4.06 4.99
CA SER A 66 18.10 3.77 3.89
C SER A 66 17.19 2.60 4.23
N LEU A 67 17.74 1.50 4.75
CA LEU A 67 16.98 0.30 5.13
C LEU A 67 16.03 0.59 6.31
N GLN A 68 16.46 1.37 7.32
CA GLN A 68 15.58 1.82 8.40
C GLN A 68 14.43 2.70 7.90
N ASN A 69 14.67 3.59 6.95
CA ASN A 69 13.61 4.42 6.34
C ASN A 69 12.58 3.58 5.57
N LEU A 70 12.97 2.38 5.12
CA LEU A 70 12.08 1.37 4.56
C LEU A 70 11.40 0.51 5.64
N GLY A 71 11.59 0.85 6.93
CA GLY A 71 10.93 0.21 8.05
C GLY A 71 11.61 -1.07 8.57
N LEU A 72 12.88 -1.35 8.19
CA LEU A 72 13.62 -2.46 8.76
C LEU A 72 14.08 -2.10 10.18
N THR A 73 14.01 -3.08 11.06
CA THR A 73 14.65 -3.03 12.39
C THR A 73 16.16 -3.18 12.27
N LEU A 74 16.90 -2.76 13.31
CA LEU A 74 18.36 -2.90 13.31
C LEU A 74 18.81 -4.37 13.32
N ASP A 75 18.00 -5.25 13.91
CA ASP A 75 18.29 -6.69 13.93
C ASP A 75 18.11 -7.29 12.52
N GLU A 76 17.02 -6.95 11.81
CA GLU A 76 16.81 -7.36 10.41
C GLU A 76 17.94 -6.83 9.49
N ILE A 77 18.42 -5.60 9.73
CA ILE A 77 19.54 -5.01 8.97
C ILE A 77 20.86 -5.74 9.28
N ARG A 78 21.10 -6.11 10.53
CA ARG A 78 22.27 -6.89 10.91
C ARG A 78 22.26 -8.27 10.23
N ASP A 79 21.11 -8.93 10.27
CA ASP A 79 20.93 -10.26 9.67
C ASP A 79 21.07 -10.19 8.14
N TYR A 80 20.58 -9.13 7.50
CA TYR A 80 20.78 -8.84 6.07
C TYR A 80 22.28 -8.76 5.70
N TYR A 81 23.12 -8.12 6.55
CA TYR A 81 24.57 -8.00 6.28
C TYR A 81 25.36 -9.25 6.60
N ASN A 82 24.81 -10.18 7.36
CA ASN A 82 25.50 -11.41 7.78
C ASN A 82 25.23 -12.62 6.86
N ASP A 83 24.54 -12.42 5.73
CA ASP A 83 24.18 -13.46 4.74
C ASP A 83 23.49 -14.71 5.35
N SER A 84 22.92 -14.58 6.55
CA SER A 84 22.38 -15.70 7.32
C SER A 84 20.86 -15.83 7.23
N THR A 85 20.19 -14.98 6.44
CA THR A 85 18.74 -14.81 6.50
C THR A 85 18.08 -15.09 5.16
N ASP A 86 16.95 -15.80 5.20
CA ASP A 86 16.02 -15.82 4.07
C ASP A 86 15.48 -14.40 3.83
N LEU A 87 15.85 -13.80 2.71
CA LEU A 87 15.42 -12.44 2.32
C LEU A 87 13.99 -12.38 1.78
N MET A 88 13.35 -13.52 1.52
CA MET A 88 12.01 -13.55 0.92
C MET A 88 10.93 -12.86 1.78
N PRO A 89 10.90 -13.01 3.12
CA PRO A 89 9.95 -12.26 3.96
C PRO A 89 10.14 -10.74 3.86
N LEU A 90 11.40 -10.28 3.80
CA LEU A 90 11.73 -8.88 3.64
C LEU A 90 11.28 -8.33 2.29
N ILE A 91 11.55 -9.07 1.20
CA ILE A 91 11.12 -8.71 -0.15
C ILE A 91 9.59 -8.57 -0.20
N ARG A 92 8.85 -9.55 0.33
CA ARG A 92 7.38 -9.50 0.38
C ARG A 92 6.86 -8.27 1.12
N ARG A 93 7.44 -7.96 2.27
CA ARG A 93 7.06 -6.76 3.04
C ARG A 93 7.33 -5.47 2.27
N MET A 94 8.45 -5.37 1.54
CA MET A 94 8.75 -4.20 0.70
C MET A 94 7.79 -4.10 -0.49
N GLU A 95 7.38 -5.21 -1.08
CA GLU A 95 6.37 -5.25 -2.13
C GLU A 95 5.01 -4.79 -1.61
N GLU A 96 4.60 -5.23 -0.43
CA GLU A 96 3.38 -4.78 0.24
C GLU A 96 3.41 -3.27 0.51
N MET A 97 4.53 -2.73 1.00
CA MET A 97 4.71 -1.28 1.21
C MET A 97 4.62 -0.50 -0.11
N ARG A 98 5.25 -0.99 -1.18
CA ARG A 98 5.15 -0.40 -2.52
C ARG A 98 3.70 -0.36 -2.99
N ASP A 99 2.97 -1.46 -2.86
CA ASP A 99 1.59 -1.57 -3.31
C ASP A 99 0.67 -0.64 -2.51
N GLN A 100 0.90 -0.52 -1.19
CA GLN A 100 0.20 0.44 -0.33
C GLN A 100 0.50 1.90 -0.71
N LEU A 101 1.76 2.23 -1.00
CA LEU A 101 2.14 3.56 -1.48
C LEU A 101 1.48 3.89 -2.81
N ASN A 102 1.48 2.96 -3.77
CA ASN A 102 0.82 3.14 -5.06
C ASN A 102 -0.68 3.42 -4.90
N LEU A 103 -1.36 2.66 -4.02
CA LEU A 103 -2.77 2.88 -3.71
C LEU A 103 -3.03 4.27 -3.11
N ASN A 104 -2.15 4.75 -2.22
CA ASN A 104 -2.28 6.08 -1.62
C ASN A 104 -1.99 7.19 -2.64
N ILE A 105 -1.00 7.02 -3.51
CA ILE A 105 -0.69 7.96 -4.59
C ILE A 105 -1.89 8.06 -5.54
N GLU A 106 -2.50 6.95 -5.92
CA GLU A 106 -3.69 6.93 -6.77
C GLU A 106 -4.84 7.74 -6.15
N LYS A 107 -5.10 7.53 -4.85
CA LYS A 107 -6.12 8.30 -4.11
C LYS A 107 -5.82 9.80 -4.12
N LEU A 108 -4.56 10.20 -3.95
CA LEU A 108 -4.16 11.61 -3.97
C LEU A 108 -4.30 12.21 -5.37
N TYR A 109 -3.96 11.48 -6.42
CA TYR A 109 -4.19 11.95 -7.80
C TYR A 109 -5.66 12.17 -8.09
N GLU A 110 -6.55 11.31 -7.61
CA GLU A 110 -7.99 11.53 -7.80
C GLU A 110 -8.50 12.77 -7.05
N ARG A 111 -7.95 13.09 -5.88
CA ARG A 111 -8.25 14.36 -5.19
C ARG A 111 -7.82 15.61 -5.95
N VAL A 112 -6.67 15.56 -6.64
CA VAL A 112 -6.13 16.71 -7.40
C VAL A 112 -6.86 16.90 -8.72
N LYS A 113 -7.35 15.82 -9.33
CA LYS A 113 -8.13 15.86 -10.56
C LYS A 113 -9.54 16.33 -10.27
N VAL A 114 -9.70 17.64 -10.08
CA VAL A 114 -11.02 18.26 -9.99
C VAL A 114 -11.81 17.95 -11.25
N SER A 115 -12.82 17.08 -11.10
CA SER A 115 -13.96 16.95 -12.00
C SER A 115 -13.63 16.73 -13.49
N SER A 116 -13.26 15.51 -13.83
CA SER A 116 -13.65 15.00 -15.15
C SER A 116 -14.33 13.65 -14.95
N ALA A 117 -15.61 13.56 -15.26
CA ALA A 117 -16.37 12.31 -15.40
C ALA A 117 -15.84 11.47 -16.58
N GLN A 118 -14.52 11.41 -16.71
CA GLN A 118 -13.83 10.71 -17.79
C GLN A 118 -13.80 9.21 -17.50
N VAL A 119 -14.30 8.44 -18.44
CA VAL A 119 -14.19 6.97 -18.38
C VAL A 119 -12.72 6.56 -18.54
N LYS A 120 -12.24 5.69 -17.66
CA LYS A 120 -10.90 5.10 -17.69
C LYS A 120 -11.01 3.59 -17.79
N GLU A 121 -10.10 2.98 -18.52
CA GLU A 121 -9.90 1.52 -18.47
C GLU A 121 -8.97 1.17 -17.32
N LEU A 122 -9.22 0.03 -16.67
CA LEU A 122 -8.38 -0.52 -15.62
C LEU A 122 -8.43 -2.06 -15.62
N GLU A 123 -7.40 -2.64 -15.05
CA GLU A 123 -7.37 -4.05 -14.70
C GLU A 123 -7.50 -4.19 -13.19
N LEU A 124 -8.47 -4.97 -12.76
CA LEU A 124 -8.62 -5.34 -11.35
C LEU A 124 -7.83 -6.63 -11.15
N PRO A 125 -6.84 -6.63 -10.25
CA PRO A 125 -6.07 -7.83 -9.95
C PRO A 125 -6.90 -8.84 -9.18
N GLN A 126 -6.47 -10.09 -9.23
CA GLN A 126 -6.99 -11.11 -8.33
C GLN A 126 -6.79 -10.67 -6.87
N GLN A 127 -7.82 -10.89 -6.05
CA GLN A 127 -7.74 -10.62 -4.61
C GLN A 127 -8.61 -11.59 -3.82
N LEU A 128 -8.21 -11.85 -2.57
CA LEU A 128 -9.00 -12.64 -1.63
C LEU A 128 -9.96 -11.70 -0.90
N ILE A 129 -11.23 -12.06 -0.84
CA ILE A 129 -12.28 -11.25 -0.25
C ILE A 129 -13.15 -12.04 0.70
N TYR A 130 -13.60 -11.39 1.78
CA TYR A 130 -14.71 -11.82 2.59
C TYR A 130 -15.99 -11.19 2.02
N ARG A 131 -16.99 -12.00 1.66
CA ARG A 131 -18.21 -11.55 0.99
C ARG A 131 -19.47 -11.95 1.75
N ARG A 132 -20.36 -10.99 1.97
CA ARG A 132 -21.72 -11.21 2.43
C ARG A 132 -22.70 -10.56 1.46
N THR A 133 -23.79 -11.26 1.15
CA THR A 133 -24.82 -10.75 0.24
C THR A 133 -26.12 -10.52 1.01
N TYR A 134 -26.67 -9.33 0.84
CA TYR A 134 -27.93 -8.91 1.46
C TYR A 134 -28.79 -8.15 0.48
N ARG A 135 -30.09 -8.06 0.76
CA ARG A 135 -30.99 -7.17 0.05
C ARG A 135 -30.93 -5.79 0.71
N SER A 136 -30.65 -4.76 -0.09
CA SER A 136 -30.58 -3.37 0.38
C SER A 136 -30.91 -2.40 -0.74
N ASP A 137 -31.95 -1.58 -0.53
CA ASP A 137 -32.48 -0.65 -1.53
C ASP A 137 -32.02 0.79 -1.30
N ASN A 138 -31.49 1.13 -0.12
CA ASN A 138 -31.10 2.49 0.23
C ASN A 138 -29.64 2.62 0.69
N VAL A 139 -29.12 3.84 0.65
CA VAL A 139 -27.71 4.17 0.97
C VAL A 139 -27.41 3.94 2.46
N ALA A 140 -28.34 4.27 3.36
CA ALA A 140 -28.11 4.14 4.81
C ALA A 140 -27.91 2.69 5.21
N ASP A 141 -28.76 1.78 4.74
CA ASP A 141 -28.63 0.35 4.99
C ASP A 141 -27.33 -0.20 4.39
N LYS A 142 -26.97 0.19 3.15
CA LYS A 142 -25.72 -0.21 2.50
C LYS A 142 -24.51 0.20 3.34
N THR A 143 -24.53 1.38 3.93
CA THR A 143 -23.43 1.88 4.78
C THR A 143 -23.31 1.05 6.07
N VAL A 144 -24.43 0.72 6.72
CA VAL A 144 -24.45 -0.11 7.94
C VAL A 144 -23.99 -1.52 7.63
N LEU A 145 -24.52 -2.14 6.58
CA LEU A 145 -24.17 -3.49 6.17
C LEU A 145 -22.70 -3.63 5.79
N LEU A 146 -22.14 -2.63 5.05
CA LEU A 146 -20.71 -2.62 4.72
C LEU A 146 -19.84 -2.54 5.97
N ARG A 147 -20.21 -1.68 6.93
CA ARG A 147 -19.49 -1.55 8.21
C ARG A 147 -19.53 -2.86 9.00
N ASN A 148 -20.67 -3.51 9.09
CA ASN A 148 -20.82 -4.77 9.81
C ASN A 148 -19.99 -5.88 9.15
N THR A 149 -20.09 -6.02 7.83
CA THR A 149 -19.28 -6.98 7.06
C THR A 149 -17.79 -6.72 7.25
N ALA A 150 -17.36 -5.45 7.27
CA ALA A 150 -15.98 -5.09 7.53
C ALA A 150 -15.53 -5.51 8.94
N LEU A 151 -16.33 -5.27 9.96
CA LEU A 151 -16.02 -5.68 11.32
C LEU A 151 -15.95 -7.21 11.49
N GLU A 152 -16.83 -7.94 10.82
CA GLU A 152 -16.79 -9.42 10.80
C GLU A 152 -15.49 -9.92 10.16
N ALA A 153 -15.17 -9.44 8.97
CA ALA A 153 -13.94 -9.80 8.25
C ALA A 153 -12.68 -9.48 9.04
N MET A 154 -12.60 -8.26 9.62
CA MET A 154 -11.45 -7.84 10.43
C MET A 154 -11.24 -8.69 11.66
N ARG A 155 -12.31 -9.11 12.33
CA ARG A 155 -12.21 -9.96 13.52
C ARG A 155 -11.80 -11.39 13.18
N ALA A 156 -12.25 -11.91 12.05
CA ALA A 156 -11.97 -13.28 11.64
C ALA A 156 -10.62 -13.45 10.96
N HIS A 157 -10.20 -12.48 10.15
CA HIS A 157 -9.08 -12.65 9.21
C HIS A 157 -8.07 -11.47 9.23
N GLY A 158 -8.40 -10.33 9.83
CA GLY A 158 -7.67 -9.09 9.61
C GLY A 158 -8.06 -8.41 8.30
N THR A 159 -7.17 -7.55 7.76
CA THR A 159 -7.42 -6.80 6.52
C THR A 159 -6.19 -6.77 5.63
N ASP A 160 -6.39 -6.83 4.31
CA ASP A 160 -5.34 -6.58 3.33
C ASP A 160 -5.28 -5.08 3.02
N ILE A 161 -4.29 -4.40 3.61
CA ILE A 161 -4.09 -2.95 3.42
C ILE A 161 -3.45 -2.59 2.07
N THR A 162 -2.95 -3.57 1.32
CA THR A 162 -2.33 -3.38 -0.01
C THR A 162 -3.37 -3.32 -1.11
N ARG A 163 -4.63 -3.60 -0.79
CA ARG A 163 -5.76 -3.62 -1.71
C ARG A 163 -6.80 -2.58 -1.34
N ARG A 164 -7.72 -2.32 -2.26
CA ARG A 164 -8.92 -1.53 -1.98
C ARG A 164 -9.82 -2.32 -1.04
N MET A 165 -9.82 -1.92 0.21
CA MET A 165 -10.34 -2.71 1.32
C MET A 165 -11.84 -2.95 1.26
N TYR A 166 -12.62 -1.95 0.80
CA TYR A 166 -14.08 -2.01 0.86
C TYR A 166 -14.70 -1.71 -0.49
N PHE A 167 -15.58 -2.59 -0.94
CA PHE A 167 -16.42 -2.33 -2.09
C PHE A 167 -17.75 -3.09 -1.97
N ILE A 168 -18.74 -2.61 -2.70
CA ILE A 168 -19.96 -3.38 -2.95
C ILE A 168 -20.04 -3.74 -4.42
N GLN A 169 -20.70 -4.83 -4.72
CA GLN A 169 -21.06 -5.19 -6.10
C GLN A 169 -22.48 -5.75 -6.14
N PHE A 170 -23.14 -5.53 -7.26
CA PHE A 170 -24.53 -5.98 -7.46
C PHE A 170 -24.81 -6.22 -8.94
N PRO A 171 -25.72 -7.16 -9.26
CA PRO A 171 -26.18 -7.37 -10.62
C PRO A 171 -26.89 -6.12 -11.15
N ILE A 172 -26.67 -5.79 -12.43
CA ILE A 172 -27.26 -4.60 -13.07
C ILE A 172 -28.78 -4.73 -13.14
N ASP A 173 -29.28 -5.94 -13.35
CA ASP A 173 -30.71 -6.28 -13.43
C ASP A 173 -31.40 -6.41 -12.07
N ARG A 174 -30.62 -6.59 -10.99
CA ARG A 174 -31.12 -6.76 -9.61
C ARG A 174 -30.30 -5.92 -8.62
N PRO A 175 -30.35 -4.59 -8.72
CA PRO A 175 -29.47 -3.70 -7.94
C PRO A 175 -29.72 -3.69 -6.43
N ALA A 176 -30.82 -4.30 -5.97
CA ALA A 176 -31.12 -4.47 -4.55
C ALA A 176 -30.39 -5.69 -3.94
N GLU A 177 -29.89 -6.63 -4.75
CA GLU A 177 -29.10 -7.78 -4.30
C GLU A 177 -27.62 -7.38 -4.22
N VAL A 178 -27.20 -6.95 -3.05
CA VAL A 178 -25.88 -6.32 -2.87
C VAL A 178 -24.92 -7.25 -2.15
N SER A 179 -23.78 -7.51 -2.76
CA SER A 179 -22.64 -8.19 -2.14
C SER A 179 -21.70 -7.13 -1.54
N PHE A 180 -21.46 -7.25 -0.25
CA PHE A 180 -20.54 -6.43 0.53
C PHE A 180 -19.22 -7.19 0.65
N CYS A 181 -18.16 -6.60 0.13
CA CYS A 181 -16.87 -7.26 -0.03
C CYS A 181 -15.77 -6.51 0.74
N VAL A 182 -14.93 -7.27 1.42
CA VAL A 182 -13.79 -6.77 2.21
C VAL A 182 -12.55 -7.56 1.81
N ALA A 183 -11.48 -6.88 1.41
CA ALA A 183 -10.20 -7.54 1.13
C ALA A 183 -9.62 -8.15 2.42
N VAL A 184 -9.22 -9.41 2.36
CA VAL A 184 -8.62 -10.14 3.48
C VAL A 184 -7.22 -10.62 3.09
N PRO A 185 -6.32 -10.84 4.07
CA PRO A 185 -4.95 -11.26 3.81
C PRO A 185 -4.86 -12.56 3.01
N PRO A 186 -3.81 -12.77 2.22
CA PRO A 186 -3.52 -14.03 1.57
C PRO A 186 -3.47 -15.19 2.57
N GLY A 187 -4.08 -16.31 2.20
CA GLY A 187 -4.17 -17.49 3.08
C GLY A 187 -5.36 -17.48 4.05
N SER A 188 -6.22 -16.45 4.03
CA SER A 188 -7.50 -16.50 4.76
C SER A 188 -8.40 -17.57 4.17
N GLU A 189 -9.08 -18.34 5.03
CA GLU A 189 -9.99 -19.42 4.66
C GLU A 189 -11.29 -19.32 5.47
N GLY A 190 -12.43 -19.73 4.92
CA GLY A 190 -13.72 -19.74 5.61
C GLY A 190 -14.91 -19.73 4.66
N GLU A 191 -16.12 -19.92 5.22
CA GLU A 191 -17.37 -20.02 4.45
C GLU A 191 -17.64 -18.82 3.55
N TYR A 192 -17.21 -17.61 3.98
CA TYR A 192 -17.47 -16.35 3.27
C TYR A 192 -16.22 -15.80 2.57
N VAL A 193 -15.13 -16.57 2.55
CA VAL A 193 -13.88 -16.19 1.90
C VAL A 193 -13.84 -16.79 0.50
N GLU A 194 -13.61 -15.94 -0.49
CA GLU A 194 -13.49 -16.36 -1.88
C GLU A 194 -12.43 -15.57 -2.63
N THR A 195 -11.97 -16.12 -3.72
CA THR A 195 -11.06 -15.44 -4.65
C THR A 195 -11.86 -14.69 -5.70
N ALA A 196 -11.79 -13.36 -5.67
CA ALA A 196 -12.25 -12.52 -6.78
C ALA A 196 -11.23 -12.61 -7.92
N ALA A 197 -11.66 -13.14 -9.07
CA ALA A 197 -10.81 -13.30 -10.25
C ALA A 197 -10.35 -11.93 -10.80
N PRO A 198 -9.21 -11.87 -11.49
CA PRO A 198 -8.79 -10.67 -12.19
C PRO A 198 -9.77 -10.37 -13.33
N MET A 199 -10.02 -9.07 -13.58
CA MET A 199 -10.96 -8.66 -14.62
C MET A 199 -10.58 -7.33 -15.24
N ARG A 200 -10.87 -7.17 -16.54
CA ARG A 200 -10.84 -5.87 -17.22
C ARG A 200 -12.11 -5.11 -16.87
N ALA A 201 -11.98 -3.80 -16.76
CA ALA A 201 -13.13 -2.95 -16.44
C ALA A 201 -12.95 -1.54 -17.00
N ILE A 202 -14.06 -0.82 -17.07
CA ILE A 202 -14.08 0.64 -17.21
C ILE A 202 -14.59 1.26 -15.92
N CYS A 203 -14.14 2.46 -15.59
CA CYS A 203 -14.57 3.15 -14.38
C CYS A 203 -14.69 4.65 -14.54
N ILE A 204 -15.46 5.24 -13.64
CA ILE A 204 -15.53 6.69 -13.38
C ILE A 204 -15.25 6.91 -11.90
N TYR A 205 -14.44 7.91 -11.59
CA TYR A 205 -14.29 8.42 -10.24
C TYR A 205 -15.32 9.53 -10.03
N HIS A 206 -16.32 9.24 -9.21
CA HIS A 206 -17.37 10.19 -8.85
C HIS A 206 -16.98 10.97 -7.61
N HIS A 207 -17.07 12.29 -7.70
CA HIS A 207 -16.92 13.22 -6.57
C HIS A 207 -18.29 13.75 -6.22
N GLY A 208 -18.84 13.33 -5.08
CA GLY A 208 -20.20 13.72 -4.70
C GLY A 208 -20.93 12.68 -3.85
N ALA A 209 -22.21 12.94 -3.64
CA ALA A 209 -23.08 12.13 -2.80
C ALA A 209 -23.35 10.74 -3.40
N TYR A 210 -23.61 9.78 -2.55
CA TYR A 210 -23.88 8.40 -2.96
C TYR A 210 -25.19 8.24 -3.73
N GLU A 211 -26.13 9.18 -3.55
CA GLU A 211 -27.41 9.25 -4.26
C GLU A 211 -27.23 9.47 -5.76
N GLU A 212 -26.08 10.00 -6.19
CA GLU A 212 -25.74 10.27 -7.59
C GLU A 212 -25.15 9.03 -8.31
N LEU A 213 -24.68 8.03 -7.56
CA LEU A 213 -24.01 6.84 -8.12
C LEU A 213 -24.84 6.06 -9.16
N PRO A 214 -26.18 5.95 -9.05
CA PRO A 214 -26.98 5.31 -10.09
C PRO A 214 -26.89 6.02 -11.44
N ALA A 215 -26.75 7.34 -11.47
CA ALA A 215 -26.57 8.11 -12.71
C ALA A 215 -25.20 7.83 -13.34
N VAL A 216 -24.13 7.72 -12.51
CA VAL A 216 -22.78 7.37 -12.95
C VAL A 216 -22.74 5.95 -13.52
N GLY A 217 -23.44 5.00 -12.89
CA GLY A 217 -23.58 3.64 -13.42
C GLY A 217 -24.21 3.60 -14.80
N ARG A 218 -25.30 4.39 -15.01
CA ARG A 218 -25.92 4.51 -16.34
C ARG A 218 -24.99 5.14 -17.38
N GLN A 219 -24.17 6.11 -16.99
CA GLN A 219 -23.16 6.71 -17.87
C GLN A 219 -22.15 5.68 -18.36
N LEU A 220 -21.63 4.79 -17.46
CA LEU A 220 -20.74 3.70 -17.84
C LEU A 220 -21.39 2.69 -18.79
N LEU A 221 -22.65 2.34 -18.54
CA LEU A 221 -23.40 1.43 -19.43
C LEU A 221 -23.61 2.02 -20.82
N ASN A 222 -23.92 3.29 -20.92
CA ASN A 222 -24.05 4.00 -22.20
C ASN A 222 -22.71 4.04 -22.94
N TYR A 223 -21.63 4.39 -22.22
CA TYR A 223 -20.28 4.39 -22.78
C TYR A 223 -19.90 3.01 -23.33
N ALA A 224 -20.14 1.94 -22.56
CA ALA A 224 -19.87 0.58 -23.01
C ALA A 224 -20.62 0.23 -24.30
N LYS A 225 -21.90 0.60 -24.38
CA LYS A 225 -22.73 0.39 -25.58
C LYS A 225 -22.18 1.16 -26.79
N GLU A 226 -21.81 2.42 -26.62
CA GLU A 226 -21.27 3.29 -27.68
C GLU A 226 -19.91 2.79 -28.21
N HIS A 227 -19.11 2.14 -27.36
CA HIS A 227 -17.78 1.65 -27.72
C HIS A 227 -17.73 0.15 -27.99
N GLY A 228 -18.88 -0.52 -28.07
CA GLY A 228 -18.94 -1.96 -28.37
C GLY A 228 -18.35 -2.86 -27.29
N LEU A 229 -18.28 -2.39 -26.04
CA LEU A 229 -17.79 -3.16 -24.90
C LEU A 229 -18.92 -4.02 -24.32
N THR A 230 -18.61 -5.24 -23.91
CA THR A 230 -19.59 -6.18 -23.33
C THR A 230 -19.48 -6.21 -21.81
N PRO A 231 -20.50 -5.66 -21.07
CA PRO A 231 -20.50 -5.73 -19.61
C PRO A 231 -20.64 -7.17 -19.09
N GLN A 232 -19.99 -7.48 -17.96
CA GLN A 232 -20.13 -8.79 -17.28
C GLN A 232 -21.39 -8.89 -16.40
N GLY A 233 -22.33 -7.95 -16.51
CA GLY A 233 -23.62 -7.98 -15.82
C GLY A 233 -23.61 -7.49 -14.37
N ILE A 234 -22.50 -6.99 -13.87
CA ILE A 234 -22.38 -6.41 -12.53
C ILE A 234 -21.85 -4.99 -12.54
N LEU A 235 -22.21 -4.20 -11.53
CA LEU A 235 -21.57 -2.93 -11.17
C LEU A 235 -20.87 -3.09 -9.82
N ARG A 236 -19.73 -2.41 -9.67
CA ARG A 236 -18.98 -2.35 -8.42
C ARG A 236 -18.77 -0.91 -8.00
N HIS A 237 -19.00 -0.62 -6.73
CA HIS A 237 -18.68 0.66 -6.10
C HIS A 237 -17.58 0.46 -5.08
N THR A 238 -16.43 1.11 -5.30
CA THR A 238 -15.30 1.11 -4.36
C THR A 238 -15.25 2.47 -3.68
N TYR A 239 -15.44 2.47 -2.36
CA TYR A 239 -15.46 3.70 -1.56
C TYR A 239 -14.02 4.09 -1.19
N LEU A 240 -13.51 5.16 -1.79
CA LEU A 240 -12.16 5.67 -1.52
C LEU A 240 -12.16 6.63 -0.35
N GLU A 241 -13.11 7.55 -0.35
CA GLU A 241 -13.34 8.50 0.71
C GLU A 241 -14.85 8.67 0.94
N GLY A 242 -15.24 8.78 2.19
CA GLY A 242 -16.64 8.86 2.57
C GLY A 242 -16.84 9.39 3.98
N PRO A 243 -17.96 9.07 4.64
CA PRO A 243 -18.32 9.59 5.95
C PRO A 243 -17.26 9.49 7.04
N PRO A 244 -16.38 8.47 7.09
CA PRO A 244 -15.31 8.42 8.10
C PRO A 244 -14.29 9.56 7.95
N GLN A 245 -14.03 10.03 6.72
CA GLN A 245 -13.06 11.08 6.42
C GLN A 245 -13.71 12.46 6.30
N HIS A 246 -14.93 12.54 5.78
CA HIS A 246 -15.62 13.78 5.44
C HIS A 246 -17.06 13.79 5.94
N ARG A 247 -17.48 14.93 6.54
CA ARG A 247 -18.89 15.19 6.87
C ARG A 247 -19.68 15.70 5.67
N ASP A 248 -18.99 16.36 4.74
CA ASP A 248 -19.56 16.97 3.54
C ASP A 248 -19.61 15.93 2.42
N PRO A 249 -20.81 15.52 1.94
CA PRO A 249 -20.95 14.55 0.85
C PRO A 249 -20.29 14.98 -0.45
N ALA A 250 -20.16 16.29 -0.71
CA ALA A 250 -19.49 16.80 -1.91
C ALA A 250 -17.99 16.41 -1.98
N LYS A 251 -17.41 15.97 -0.86
CA LYS A 251 -16.02 15.52 -0.76
C LYS A 251 -15.85 14.00 -0.83
N PHE A 252 -16.94 13.25 -0.96
CA PHE A 252 -16.83 11.79 -1.09
C PHE A 252 -16.24 11.45 -2.45
N ILE A 253 -15.45 10.40 -2.50
CA ILE A 253 -14.87 9.87 -3.73
C ILE A 253 -15.21 8.40 -3.82
N THR A 254 -15.97 8.06 -4.87
CA THR A 254 -16.36 6.67 -5.16
C THR A 254 -15.89 6.30 -6.56
N GLN A 255 -15.18 5.21 -6.69
CA GLN A 255 -14.89 4.61 -7.97
C GLN A 255 -16.03 3.69 -8.36
N VAL A 256 -16.78 4.06 -9.39
CA VAL A 256 -17.83 3.24 -10.02
C VAL A 256 -17.20 2.44 -11.14
N ILE A 257 -17.34 1.13 -11.10
CA ILE A 257 -16.61 0.20 -11.97
C ILE A 257 -17.64 -0.67 -12.71
N LEU A 258 -17.47 -0.80 -14.01
CA LEU A 258 -18.19 -1.72 -14.86
C LEU A 258 -17.22 -2.75 -15.43
N PRO A 259 -17.18 -3.99 -14.90
CA PRO A 259 -16.41 -5.08 -15.49
C PRO A 259 -16.86 -5.39 -16.91
N ILE A 260 -15.88 -5.63 -17.79
CA ILE A 260 -16.09 -5.95 -19.21
C ILE A 260 -15.39 -7.25 -19.58
N VAL A 261 -15.88 -7.91 -20.63
CA VAL A 261 -15.27 -9.13 -21.17
C VAL A 261 -14.05 -8.81 -22.02
#